data_bd1dc4b30ef8de493adffd4ad0877828
#
_entry.id   bd1dc4b30ef8de493adffd4ad0877828
#
_cell.length_a   1.000
_cell.length_b   1.000
_cell.length_c   1.000
_cell.angle_alpha   90.00
_cell.angle_beta   90.00
_cell.angle_gamma   90.00
#
_symmetry.space_group_name_H-M   'P 1'
#
loop_
_entity.id
_entity.type
_entity.pdbx_description
1 polymer ?
#
loop_
_entity_poly.entity_id
_entity_poly.type
_entity_poly.pdbx_seq_one_letter_code
_entity_poly.pdbx_strand_id
1 'polypeptide(L)'
;MITNVIYAVLVLGVIAVVFGLILSVAAKAFEVKVDERLPKIQACLAGANCGGCGYPGCAGCAAKIAEIMGMEAPSGEKQVAHVLCNGGEASVKNFEYVGLHDCVAATKVAGGPTACSFGCMGFGTCVAACQFDAIHINEQGVAEVDKEKCTNCGACREACPRKLIVEVPYKQKVFVNCSNKEKGPAVTKVCANSCIACGMCERTCKFDAIHVVNNVAVIDYTKCKNCTMCAKACPRNAIEPIPTPEEKEKFKAAQKAAAERKAAAAKAAAEAKAAEAAKAAEAPKAE
;
A
#
# COMPACT_ATOMS: atom_id res chain seq x y z
N MET A 1 -0.55 83.37 -6.03
CA MET A 1 -0.15 81.98 -6.39
C MET A 1 0.63 81.28 -5.28
N ILE A 2 1.67 81.82 -4.75
CA ILE A 2 2.54 81.24 -3.71
C ILE A 2 1.76 80.86 -2.45
N THR A 3 0.82 81.70 -1.99
CA THR A 3 0.01 81.48 -0.79
C THR A 3 -0.89 80.24 -0.90
N ASN A 4 -1.46 80.00 -2.08
CA ASN A 4 -2.32 78.83 -2.34
C ASN A 4 -1.49 77.53 -2.37
N VAL A 5 -0.26 77.58 -2.84
CA VAL A 5 0.66 76.45 -2.82
C VAL A 5 1.06 76.08 -1.40
N ILE A 6 1.39 77.09 -0.58
CA ILE A 6 1.72 76.90 0.83
C ILE A 6 0.53 76.27 1.59
N TYR A 7 -0.68 76.77 1.32
CA TYR A 7 -1.91 76.20 1.93
C TYR A 7 -2.15 74.75 1.55
N ALA A 8 -1.96 74.41 0.29
CA ALA A 8 -2.11 73.04 -0.19
C ALA A 8 -1.08 72.11 0.43
N VAL A 9 0.18 72.53 0.58
CA VAL A 9 1.24 71.75 1.21
C VAL A 9 0.96 71.54 2.70
N LEU A 10 0.45 72.56 3.40
CA LEU A 10 0.11 72.44 4.83
C LEU A 10 -1.09 71.47 5.03
N VAL A 11 -2.11 71.56 4.20
CA VAL A 11 -3.28 70.70 4.29
C VAL A 11 -2.89 69.22 4.01
N LEU A 12 -2.10 68.98 2.96
CA LEU A 12 -1.59 67.62 2.67
C LEU A 12 -0.70 67.09 3.76
N GLY A 13 0.16 67.95 4.35
CA GLY A 13 1.02 67.56 5.46
C GLY A 13 0.22 67.16 6.70
N VAL A 14 -0.83 67.89 7.05
CA VAL A 14 -1.71 67.54 8.19
C VAL A 14 -2.43 66.22 7.94
N ILE A 15 -2.96 66.03 6.71
CA ILE A 15 -3.64 64.77 6.32
C ILE A 15 -2.66 63.58 6.43
N ALA A 16 -1.44 63.74 5.93
CA ALA A 16 -0.41 62.67 6.01
C ALA A 16 -0.07 62.29 7.45
N VAL A 17 0.07 63.29 8.36
CA VAL A 17 0.32 63.04 9.79
C VAL A 17 -0.83 62.33 10.46
N VAL A 18 -2.07 62.77 10.17
CA VAL A 18 -3.28 62.13 10.74
C VAL A 18 -3.42 60.70 10.28
N PHE A 19 -3.25 60.40 8.97
CA PHE A 19 -3.26 59.03 8.48
C PHE A 19 -2.11 58.19 9.04
N GLY A 20 -0.91 58.73 9.16
CA GLY A 20 0.23 58.05 9.76
C GLY A 20 -0.02 57.65 11.22
N LEU A 21 -0.67 58.54 11.99
CA LEU A 21 -1.05 58.25 13.38
C LEU A 21 -2.14 57.16 13.45
N ILE A 22 -3.17 57.23 12.59
CA ILE A 22 -4.24 56.21 12.53
C ILE A 22 -3.66 54.84 12.19
N LEU A 23 -2.79 54.76 11.15
CA LEU A 23 -2.13 53.53 10.76
C LEU A 23 -1.22 52.98 11.84
N SER A 24 -0.49 53.85 12.57
CA SER A 24 0.36 53.43 13.68
C SER A 24 -0.44 52.84 14.86
N VAL A 25 -1.58 53.47 15.18
CA VAL A 25 -2.50 52.95 16.22
C VAL A 25 -3.15 51.67 15.78
N ALA A 26 -3.60 51.58 14.53
CA ALA A 26 -4.16 50.38 13.97
C ALA A 26 -3.16 49.21 13.93
N ALA A 27 -1.92 49.47 13.53
CA ALA A 27 -0.86 48.46 13.54
C ALA A 27 -0.59 47.89 14.95
N LYS A 28 -0.60 48.74 15.98
CA LYS A 28 -0.51 48.27 17.36
C LYS A 28 -1.74 47.55 17.88
N ALA A 29 -2.95 48.01 17.48
CA ALA A 29 -4.20 47.39 17.93
C ALA A 29 -4.44 46.00 17.29
N PHE A 30 -3.95 45.81 16.05
CA PHE A 30 -4.05 44.57 15.31
C PHE A 30 -2.75 43.73 15.32
N GLU A 31 -1.80 44.05 16.20
CA GLU A 31 -0.58 43.26 16.35
C GLU A 31 -0.91 41.85 16.81
N VAL A 32 -0.81 40.91 15.88
CA VAL A 32 -0.96 39.47 16.18
C VAL A 32 0.31 39.04 16.92
N LYS A 33 0.16 38.71 18.19
CA LYS A 33 1.26 38.11 18.98
C LYS A 33 1.59 36.75 18.35
N VAL A 34 2.65 36.73 17.55
CA VAL A 34 3.18 35.48 17.00
C VAL A 34 3.82 34.70 18.14
N ASP A 35 3.31 33.48 18.40
CA ASP A 35 3.90 32.60 19.40
C ASP A 35 5.34 32.25 18.98
N GLU A 36 6.31 32.46 19.87
CA GLU A 36 7.73 32.17 19.63
C GLU A 36 8.00 30.70 19.29
N ARG A 37 7.04 29.82 19.51
CA ARG A 37 7.10 28.42 19.18
C ARG A 37 6.85 28.18 17.68
N LEU A 38 6.08 29.06 17.01
CA LEU A 38 5.71 28.93 15.61
C LEU A 38 6.91 28.80 14.66
N PRO A 39 7.95 29.67 14.71
CA PRO A 39 9.12 29.50 13.85
C PRO A 39 9.92 28.24 14.15
N LYS A 40 9.94 27.78 15.41
CA LYS A 40 10.59 26.52 15.79
C LYS A 40 9.83 25.32 15.24
N ILE A 41 8.50 25.36 15.26
CA ILE A 41 7.64 24.32 14.68
C ILE A 41 7.79 24.32 13.15
N GLN A 42 7.77 25.51 12.51
CA GLN A 42 7.96 25.63 11.06
C GLN A 42 9.32 25.10 10.59
N ALA A 43 10.38 25.30 11.36
CA ALA A 43 11.71 24.75 11.09
C ALA A 43 11.74 23.20 11.16
N CYS A 44 10.84 22.59 11.92
CA CYS A 44 10.69 21.12 11.99
C CYS A 44 9.78 20.55 10.90
N LEU A 45 9.00 21.40 10.20
CA LEU A 45 8.04 21.00 9.17
C LEU A 45 8.65 21.27 7.79
N ALA A 46 8.94 20.24 7.02
CA ALA A 46 9.44 20.38 5.65
C ALA A 46 8.34 20.68 4.62
N GLY A 47 7.14 21.05 5.04
CA GLY A 47 6.02 21.38 4.14
C GLY A 47 5.37 20.20 3.42
N ALA A 48 5.99 19.02 3.45
CA ALA A 48 5.45 17.77 2.90
C ALA A 48 5.83 16.63 3.82
N ASN A 49 5.03 15.58 3.87
CA ASN A 49 5.25 14.37 4.68
C ASN A 49 6.42 13.51 4.16
N CYS A 50 7.55 14.13 3.88
CA CYS A 50 8.59 13.64 2.99
C CYS A 50 9.92 13.26 3.66
N GLY A 51 10.01 13.30 5.01
CA GLY A 51 11.31 13.13 5.68
C GLY A 51 12.32 14.26 5.42
N GLY A 52 11.96 15.31 4.65
CA GLY A 52 12.82 16.46 4.36
C GLY A 52 13.18 17.31 5.59
N CYS A 53 12.49 17.07 6.72
CA CYS A 53 12.86 17.58 8.05
C CYS A 53 14.03 16.81 8.70
N GLY A 54 14.60 15.79 8.01
CA GLY A 54 15.66 14.94 8.54
C GLY A 54 15.17 13.84 9.49
N TYR A 55 13.85 13.71 9.70
CA TYR A 55 13.26 12.65 10.53
C TYR A 55 12.57 11.59 9.65
N PRO A 56 12.70 10.30 9.96
CA PRO A 56 12.04 9.25 9.21
C PRO A 56 10.52 9.27 9.48
N GLY A 57 9.80 9.95 8.60
CA GLY A 57 8.34 10.09 8.66
C GLY A 57 7.84 11.11 9.70
N CYS A 58 6.54 11.40 9.67
CA CYS A 58 5.92 12.39 10.56
C CYS A 58 5.96 12.03 12.03
N ALA A 59 6.16 10.79 12.40
CA ALA A 59 6.29 10.38 13.80
C ALA A 59 7.53 11.03 14.48
N GLY A 60 8.66 11.10 13.78
CA GLY A 60 9.86 11.75 14.32
C GLY A 60 9.73 13.27 14.41
N CYS A 61 9.06 13.88 13.44
CA CYS A 61 8.73 15.30 13.46
C CYS A 61 7.71 15.60 14.57
N ALA A 62 6.70 14.76 14.75
CA ALA A 62 5.70 14.89 15.82
C ALA A 62 6.33 14.83 17.22
N ALA A 63 7.34 13.97 17.42
CA ALA A 63 8.07 13.90 18.69
C ALA A 63 8.76 15.24 19.04
N LYS A 64 9.45 15.86 18.08
CA LYS A 64 10.08 17.19 18.29
C LYS A 64 9.06 18.31 18.49
N ILE A 65 7.96 18.28 17.75
CA ILE A 65 6.88 19.25 17.94
C ILE A 65 6.26 19.08 19.32
N ALA A 66 6.03 17.85 19.77
CA ALA A 66 5.51 17.55 21.10
C ALA A 66 6.47 18.05 22.21
N GLU A 67 7.78 17.89 22.03
CA GLU A 67 8.80 18.44 22.94
C GLU A 67 8.72 19.98 23.01
N ILE A 68 8.61 20.66 21.85
CA ILE A 68 8.46 22.14 21.79
C ILE A 68 7.14 22.59 22.43
N MET A 69 6.08 21.81 22.27
CA MET A 69 4.76 22.09 22.83
C MET A 69 4.63 21.68 24.32
N GLY A 70 5.60 20.92 24.85
CA GLY A 70 5.56 20.40 26.22
C GLY A 70 4.49 19.30 26.42
N MET A 71 4.17 18.55 25.35
CA MET A 71 3.21 17.43 25.37
C MET A 71 3.95 16.11 25.08
N GLU A 72 3.41 15.00 25.56
CA GLU A 72 3.90 13.68 25.17
C GLU A 72 3.54 13.41 23.70
N ALA A 73 4.55 13.06 22.88
CA ALA A 73 4.29 12.65 21.50
C ALA A 73 3.49 11.35 21.49
N PRO A 74 2.44 11.23 20.66
CA PRO A 74 1.78 9.95 20.47
C PRO A 74 2.82 8.98 19.91
N SER A 75 3.18 7.94 20.67
CA SER A 75 4.07 6.85 20.27
C SER A 75 3.35 5.92 19.29
N GLY A 76 3.04 6.44 18.10
CA GLY A 76 2.47 5.64 17.02
C GLY A 76 3.55 4.71 16.43
N GLU A 77 3.27 3.42 16.34
CA GLU A 77 4.14 2.51 15.57
C GLU A 77 4.19 2.94 14.10
N LYS A 78 5.42 2.96 13.50
CA LYS A 78 5.59 3.32 12.07
C LYS A 78 4.65 2.47 11.22
N GLN A 79 3.83 3.11 10.41
CA GLN A 79 2.93 2.48 9.45
C GLN A 79 3.51 2.62 8.04
N VAL A 80 3.22 1.67 7.18
CA VAL A 80 3.61 1.67 5.77
C VAL A 80 2.45 1.22 4.90
N ALA A 81 2.46 1.62 3.64
CA ALA A 81 1.49 1.13 2.68
C ALA A 81 1.79 -0.33 2.29
N HIS A 82 0.74 -1.11 2.05
CA HIS A 82 0.83 -2.47 1.54
C HIS A 82 -0.28 -2.75 0.51
N VAL A 83 0.04 -3.53 -0.53
CA VAL A 83 -0.89 -3.85 -1.62
C VAL A 83 -1.52 -5.22 -1.39
N LEU A 84 -2.84 -5.28 -1.27
CA LEU A 84 -3.60 -6.52 -1.03
C LEU A 84 -3.87 -7.29 -2.33
N CYS A 85 -2.84 -7.60 -3.09
CA CYS A 85 -2.97 -8.40 -4.31
C CYS A 85 -1.66 -9.13 -4.63
N ASN A 86 -1.77 -10.39 -5.03
CA ASN A 86 -0.70 -11.22 -5.57
C ASN A 86 -1.20 -11.94 -6.86
N GLY A 87 -2.14 -11.30 -7.57
CA GLY A 87 -2.73 -11.86 -8.77
C GLY A 87 -1.83 -11.71 -9.99
N GLY A 88 -1.66 -10.49 -10.47
CA GLY A 88 -0.82 -10.19 -11.63
C GLY A 88 -1.03 -11.15 -12.79
N GLU A 89 0.05 -11.84 -13.21
CA GLU A 89 0.02 -12.88 -14.24
C GLU A 89 -0.83 -14.11 -13.88
N ALA A 90 -1.01 -14.38 -12.58
CA ALA A 90 -1.87 -15.46 -12.11
C ALA A 90 -3.39 -15.14 -12.24
N SER A 91 -3.72 -13.89 -12.58
CA SER A 91 -5.09 -13.44 -12.83
C SER A 91 -5.46 -13.56 -14.31
N VAL A 92 -6.63 -14.13 -14.59
CA VAL A 92 -7.15 -14.23 -15.96
C VAL A 92 -7.44 -12.83 -16.50
N LYS A 93 -7.07 -12.58 -17.75
CA LYS A 93 -7.42 -11.35 -18.48
C LYS A 93 -8.65 -11.61 -19.34
N ASN A 94 -9.63 -10.73 -19.28
CA ASN A 94 -10.84 -10.81 -20.10
C ASN A 94 -10.60 -10.29 -21.52
N PHE A 95 -9.73 -9.28 -21.66
CA PHE A 95 -9.37 -8.68 -22.94
C PHE A 95 -7.99 -8.02 -22.85
N GLU A 96 -7.40 -7.73 -23.97
CA GLU A 96 -6.19 -6.91 -24.07
C GLU A 96 -6.60 -5.44 -24.06
N TYR A 97 -6.06 -4.69 -23.10
CA TYR A 97 -6.34 -3.26 -22.98
C TYR A 97 -5.34 -2.46 -23.82
N VAL A 98 -5.85 -1.76 -24.82
CA VAL A 98 -5.10 -0.81 -25.64
C VAL A 98 -5.60 0.60 -25.31
N GLY A 99 -4.82 1.38 -24.55
CA GLY A 99 -5.22 2.71 -24.12
C GLY A 99 -4.18 3.34 -23.20
N LEU A 100 -4.59 4.37 -22.47
CA LEU A 100 -3.71 5.07 -21.52
C LEU A 100 -3.27 4.10 -20.40
N HIS A 101 -1.97 4.05 -20.13
CA HIS A 101 -1.41 3.30 -19.01
C HIS A 101 -1.77 3.95 -17.66
N ASP A 102 -3.05 3.89 -17.32
CA ASP A 102 -3.64 4.45 -16.13
C ASP A 102 -4.77 3.56 -15.61
N CYS A 103 -4.73 3.23 -14.30
CA CYS A 103 -5.74 2.33 -13.71
C CYS A 103 -7.14 2.95 -13.68
N VAL A 104 -7.25 4.29 -13.54
CA VAL A 104 -8.54 4.96 -13.51
C VAL A 104 -9.19 4.93 -14.89
N ALA A 105 -8.39 5.19 -15.95
CA ALA A 105 -8.84 5.10 -17.33
C ALA A 105 -9.25 3.67 -17.70
N ALA A 106 -8.42 2.69 -17.35
CA ALA A 106 -8.69 1.28 -17.62
C ALA A 106 -9.95 0.76 -16.90
N THR A 107 -10.22 1.22 -15.67
CA THR A 107 -11.42 0.82 -14.93
C THR A 107 -12.71 1.27 -15.62
N LYS A 108 -12.69 2.38 -16.38
CA LYS A 108 -13.86 2.85 -17.15
C LYS A 108 -14.22 1.95 -18.33
N VAL A 109 -13.28 1.11 -18.78
CA VAL A 109 -13.50 0.17 -19.86
C VAL A 109 -13.89 -1.19 -19.27
N ALA A 110 -15.15 -1.51 -19.24
CA ALA A 110 -15.72 -2.78 -18.73
C ALA A 110 -15.20 -3.20 -17.33
N GLY A 111 -14.85 -2.24 -16.47
CA GLY A 111 -14.31 -2.52 -15.13
C GLY A 111 -12.82 -2.88 -15.10
N GLY A 112 -12.14 -2.87 -16.25
CA GLY A 112 -10.73 -3.19 -16.41
C GLY A 112 -10.46 -4.54 -17.06
N PRO A 113 -9.24 -4.78 -17.56
CA PRO A 113 -8.90 -5.95 -18.36
C PRO A 113 -8.80 -7.27 -17.58
N THR A 114 -8.70 -7.22 -16.24
CA THR A 114 -8.56 -8.39 -15.38
C THR A 114 -9.93 -8.96 -15.01
N ALA A 115 -10.10 -10.29 -15.07
CA ALA A 115 -11.31 -10.97 -14.65
C ALA A 115 -11.63 -10.77 -13.16
N CYS A 116 -10.60 -10.57 -12.33
CA CYS A 116 -10.77 -10.20 -10.94
C CYS A 116 -11.06 -8.70 -10.81
N SER A 117 -12.28 -8.32 -10.44
CA SER A 117 -12.68 -6.93 -10.20
C SER A 117 -12.01 -6.28 -8.98
N PHE A 118 -11.45 -7.10 -8.10
CA PHE A 118 -10.76 -6.69 -6.87
C PHE A 118 -9.22 -6.67 -7.01
N GLY A 119 -8.65 -7.13 -8.13
CA GLY A 119 -7.21 -7.31 -8.30
C GLY A 119 -6.48 -6.08 -8.83
N CYS A 120 -5.16 -6.04 -8.69
CA CYS A 120 -4.31 -5.02 -9.30
C CYS A 120 -4.31 -5.18 -10.83
N MET A 121 -4.39 -4.07 -11.55
CA MET A 121 -4.32 -4.04 -13.02
C MET A 121 -2.91 -3.80 -13.56
N GLY A 122 -1.99 -3.35 -12.72
CA GLY A 122 -0.58 -3.17 -13.07
C GLY A 122 -0.24 -1.92 -13.89
N PHE A 123 -1.16 -0.97 -14.13
CA PHE A 123 -0.88 0.21 -14.95
C PHE A 123 -0.15 1.35 -14.23
N GLY A 124 0.22 1.19 -12.95
CA GLY A 124 1.15 2.10 -12.28
C GLY A 124 0.62 3.46 -11.85
N THR A 125 -0.70 3.71 -11.81
CA THR A 125 -1.26 4.98 -11.30
C THR A 125 -0.78 5.31 -9.89
N CYS A 126 -0.64 4.29 -9.02
CA CYS A 126 -0.10 4.43 -7.67
C CYS A 126 1.41 4.73 -7.67
N VAL A 127 2.15 4.24 -8.69
CA VAL A 127 3.58 4.53 -8.88
C VAL A 127 3.76 6.00 -9.25
N ALA A 128 2.98 6.49 -10.22
CA ALA A 128 2.99 7.89 -10.65
C ALA A 128 2.60 8.86 -9.52
N ALA A 129 1.74 8.44 -8.59
CA ALA A 129 1.34 9.24 -7.43
C ALA A 129 2.38 9.25 -6.29
N CYS A 130 3.38 8.36 -6.32
CA CYS A 130 4.39 8.25 -5.26
C CYS A 130 5.54 9.23 -5.47
N GLN A 131 5.69 10.20 -4.58
CA GLN A 131 6.79 11.19 -4.61
C GLN A 131 8.12 10.65 -4.04
N PHE A 132 8.10 9.45 -3.43
CA PHE A 132 9.24 8.88 -2.68
C PHE A 132 9.87 7.70 -3.40
N ASP A 133 9.44 7.38 -4.61
CA ASP A 133 9.88 6.20 -5.33
C ASP A 133 9.82 4.91 -4.48
N ALA A 134 8.75 4.83 -3.64
CA ALA A 134 8.54 3.74 -2.69
C ALA A 134 7.62 2.64 -3.23
N ILE A 135 7.05 2.80 -4.43
CA ILE A 135 6.14 1.82 -5.03
C ILE A 135 6.50 1.62 -6.50
N HIS A 136 6.54 0.38 -6.93
CA HIS A 136 6.85 -0.02 -8.31
C HIS A 136 5.94 -1.17 -8.75
N ILE A 137 5.89 -1.46 -10.03
CA ILE A 137 5.24 -2.66 -10.55
C ILE A 137 6.31 -3.75 -10.63
N ASN A 138 6.06 -4.89 -9.96
CA ASN A 138 6.96 -6.03 -9.95
C ASN A 138 6.85 -6.85 -11.26
N GLU A 139 7.72 -7.88 -11.41
CA GLU A 139 7.75 -8.76 -12.57
C GLU A 139 6.42 -9.47 -12.84
N GLN A 140 5.59 -9.67 -11.82
CA GLN A 140 4.27 -10.31 -11.94
C GLN A 140 3.17 -9.32 -12.36
N GLY A 141 3.50 -8.05 -12.59
CA GLY A 141 2.53 -7.02 -12.97
C GLY A 141 1.65 -6.53 -11.82
N VAL A 142 2.11 -6.62 -10.58
CA VAL A 142 1.43 -6.12 -9.37
C VAL A 142 2.24 -5.01 -8.73
N ALA A 143 1.57 -4.00 -8.18
CA ALA A 143 2.24 -2.97 -7.41
C ALA A 143 2.84 -3.54 -6.12
N GLU A 144 4.10 -3.23 -5.86
CA GLU A 144 4.85 -3.63 -4.66
C GLU A 144 5.42 -2.38 -3.99
N VAL A 145 5.36 -2.33 -2.65
CA VAL A 145 5.82 -1.20 -1.85
C VAL A 145 7.13 -1.52 -1.15
N ASP A 146 8.12 -0.67 -1.35
CA ASP A 146 9.35 -0.66 -0.56
C ASP A 146 9.08 -0.01 0.81
N LYS A 147 9.11 -0.82 1.86
CA LYS A 147 8.83 -0.39 3.24
C LYS A 147 9.85 0.61 3.78
N GLU A 148 11.10 0.55 3.30
CA GLU A 148 12.16 1.44 3.77
C GLU A 148 11.95 2.86 3.25
N LYS A 149 11.58 2.99 1.98
CA LYS A 149 11.30 4.27 1.33
C LYS A 149 9.90 4.82 1.67
N CYS A 150 8.97 3.96 2.08
CA CYS A 150 7.58 4.36 2.30
C CYS A 150 7.41 5.22 3.55
N THR A 151 6.87 6.42 3.37
CA THR A 151 6.58 7.38 4.43
C THR A 151 5.13 7.35 4.92
N ASN A 152 4.30 6.45 4.37
CA ASN A 152 2.85 6.36 4.65
C ASN A 152 2.07 7.66 4.36
N CYS A 153 2.42 8.41 3.33
CA CYS A 153 1.75 9.67 2.97
C CYS A 153 0.31 9.50 2.45
N GLY A 154 -0.09 8.30 2.05
CA GLY A 154 -1.44 7.98 1.58
C GLY A 154 -1.71 8.25 0.10
N ALA A 155 -0.84 8.95 -0.65
CA ALA A 155 -1.07 9.33 -2.04
C ALA A 155 -1.39 8.12 -2.97
N CYS A 156 -0.65 7.02 -2.85
CA CYS A 156 -0.89 5.80 -3.62
C CYS A 156 -2.23 5.13 -3.28
N ARG A 157 -2.69 5.25 -2.03
CA ARG A 157 -3.95 4.71 -1.55
C ARG A 157 -5.14 5.45 -2.16
N GLU A 158 -5.06 6.79 -2.21
CA GLU A 158 -6.08 7.63 -2.85
C GLU A 158 -6.10 7.45 -4.37
N ALA A 159 -4.93 7.30 -5.00
CA ALA A 159 -4.81 7.10 -6.43
C ALA A 159 -5.33 5.73 -6.92
N CYS A 160 -5.44 4.72 -6.04
CA CYS A 160 -5.88 3.39 -6.44
C CYS A 160 -7.41 3.31 -6.62
N PRO A 161 -7.94 3.11 -7.85
CA PRO A 161 -9.38 3.07 -8.09
C PRO A 161 -10.05 1.84 -7.46
N ARG A 162 -9.29 0.76 -7.22
CA ARG A 162 -9.78 -0.47 -6.58
C ARG A 162 -9.52 -0.54 -5.08
N LYS A 163 -8.96 0.53 -4.49
CA LYS A 163 -8.69 0.65 -3.04
C LYS A 163 -7.93 -0.56 -2.46
N LEU A 164 -6.93 -1.03 -3.19
CA LEU A 164 -6.12 -2.21 -2.84
C LEU A 164 -5.01 -1.92 -1.84
N ILE A 165 -4.70 -0.66 -1.61
CA ILE A 165 -3.55 -0.25 -0.81
C ILE A 165 -4.06 0.13 0.58
N VAL A 166 -3.50 -0.53 1.59
CA VAL A 166 -3.87 -0.34 3.00
C VAL A 166 -2.66 0.04 3.84
N GLU A 167 -2.92 0.59 5.01
CA GLU A 167 -1.90 0.85 6.01
C GLU A 167 -1.66 -0.41 6.84
N VAL A 168 -0.40 -0.71 7.08
CA VAL A 168 0.02 -1.85 7.91
C VAL A 168 1.18 -1.45 8.82
N PRO A 169 1.32 -2.06 10.01
CA PRO A 169 2.48 -1.81 10.86
C PRO A 169 3.78 -2.19 10.15
N TYR A 170 4.80 -1.34 10.25
CA TYR A 170 6.11 -1.56 9.62
C TYR A 170 6.75 -2.89 10.02
N LYS A 171 6.60 -3.29 11.30
CA LYS A 171 7.14 -4.54 11.85
C LYS A 171 6.43 -5.79 11.35
N GLN A 172 5.26 -5.62 10.72
CA GLN A 172 4.49 -6.75 10.23
C GLN A 172 5.19 -7.40 9.03
N LYS A 173 5.31 -8.73 9.07
CA LYS A 173 5.97 -9.54 8.03
C LYS A 173 4.99 -10.42 7.23
N VAL A 174 3.82 -10.73 7.76
CA VAL A 174 2.85 -11.64 7.15
C VAL A 174 1.60 -10.88 6.72
N PHE A 175 1.21 -11.02 5.45
CA PHE A 175 0.08 -10.32 4.87
C PHE A 175 -0.80 -11.25 4.07
N VAL A 176 -2.08 -10.91 3.99
CA VAL A 176 -3.02 -11.54 3.06
C VAL A 176 -3.04 -10.71 1.78
N ASN A 177 -2.48 -11.25 0.71
CA ASN A 177 -2.34 -10.57 -0.59
C ASN A 177 -3.54 -10.90 -1.49
N CYS A 178 -4.74 -10.76 -0.96
CA CYS A 178 -5.99 -10.91 -1.70
C CYS A 178 -7.09 -10.06 -1.06
N SER A 179 -7.88 -9.40 -1.88
CA SER A 179 -9.04 -8.57 -1.48
C SER A 179 -10.35 -9.02 -2.12
N ASN A 180 -10.35 -10.13 -2.87
CA ASN A 180 -11.54 -10.63 -3.56
C ASN A 180 -12.55 -11.18 -2.55
N LYS A 181 -13.78 -10.63 -2.57
CA LYS A 181 -14.89 -10.98 -1.67
C LYS A 181 -15.88 -11.98 -2.28
N GLU A 182 -15.61 -12.49 -3.48
CA GLU A 182 -16.44 -13.49 -4.12
C GLU A 182 -16.27 -14.88 -3.47
N LYS A 183 -17.19 -15.80 -3.73
CA LYS A 183 -17.11 -17.16 -3.20
C LYS A 183 -16.02 -17.99 -3.91
N GLY A 184 -15.41 -18.92 -3.18
CA GLY A 184 -14.27 -19.72 -3.62
C GLY A 184 -14.32 -20.29 -5.04
N PRO A 185 -15.43 -20.90 -5.53
CA PRO A 185 -15.50 -21.43 -6.90
C PRO A 185 -15.37 -20.37 -8.00
N ALA A 186 -15.94 -19.16 -7.77
CA ALA A 186 -15.81 -18.04 -8.71
C ALA A 186 -14.37 -17.49 -8.71
N VAL A 187 -13.82 -17.27 -7.52
CA VAL A 187 -12.47 -16.73 -7.33
C VAL A 187 -11.40 -17.65 -7.94
N THR A 188 -11.57 -18.97 -7.81
CA THR A 188 -10.63 -19.96 -8.37
C THR A 188 -10.53 -19.88 -9.89
N LYS A 189 -11.62 -19.51 -10.57
CA LYS A 189 -11.64 -19.36 -12.04
C LYS A 189 -10.91 -18.10 -12.50
N VAL A 190 -10.87 -17.05 -11.69
CA VAL A 190 -10.32 -15.75 -12.10
C VAL A 190 -8.89 -15.50 -11.63
N CYS A 191 -8.40 -16.21 -10.61
CA CYS A 191 -7.04 -16.00 -10.12
C CYS A 191 -6.47 -17.25 -9.42
N ALA A 192 -5.28 -17.68 -9.82
CA ALA A 192 -4.61 -18.83 -9.23
C ALA A 192 -4.14 -18.57 -7.79
N ASN A 193 -3.73 -17.34 -7.45
CA ASN A 193 -3.21 -16.95 -6.13
C ASN A 193 -4.28 -16.34 -5.21
N SER A 194 -5.55 -16.67 -5.44
CA SER A 194 -6.66 -16.06 -4.70
C SER A 194 -6.95 -16.76 -3.37
N CYS A 195 -7.46 -15.98 -2.41
CA CYS A 195 -8.05 -16.54 -1.19
C CYS A 195 -9.41 -17.18 -1.53
N ILE A 196 -9.59 -18.44 -1.18
CA ILE A 196 -10.84 -19.21 -1.40
C ILE A 196 -11.67 -19.37 -0.13
N ALA A 197 -11.35 -18.61 0.92
CA ALA A 197 -12.06 -18.64 2.20
C ALA A 197 -12.11 -20.03 2.86
N CYS A 198 -11.10 -20.88 2.66
CA CYS A 198 -11.10 -22.26 3.16
C CYS A 198 -10.91 -22.39 4.69
N GLY A 199 -10.57 -21.32 5.39
CA GLY A 199 -10.38 -21.27 6.84
C GLY A 199 -9.16 -22.04 7.37
N MET A 200 -8.27 -22.57 6.51
CA MET A 200 -7.08 -23.30 6.98
C MET A 200 -6.12 -22.42 7.77
N CYS A 201 -5.94 -21.19 7.34
CA CYS A 201 -5.11 -20.20 8.03
C CYS A 201 -5.66 -19.86 9.42
N GLU A 202 -6.97 -19.76 9.57
CA GLU A 202 -7.68 -19.50 10.83
C GLU A 202 -7.49 -20.67 11.79
N ARG A 203 -7.74 -21.91 11.35
CA ARG A 203 -7.54 -23.12 12.16
C ARG A 203 -6.08 -23.35 12.60
N THR A 204 -5.12 -22.89 11.81
CA THR A 204 -3.69 -23.07 12.08
C THR A 204 -3.13 -21.97 13.00
N CYS A 205 -3.84 -20.85 13.16
CA CYS A 205 -3.38 -19.72 13.95
C CYS A 205 -3.55 -19.99 15.45
N LYS A 206 -2.41 -20.10 16.17
CA LYS A 206 -2.41 -20.30 17.63
C LYS A 206 -2.71 -19.02 18.43
N PHE A 207 -2.69 -17.86 17.77
CA PHE A 207 -2.83 -16.54 18.41
C PHE A 207 -4.19 -15.90 18.15
N ASP A 208 -5.10 -16.60 17.48
CA ASP A 208 -6.41 -16.07 17.09
C ASP A 208 -6.31 -14.71 16.38
N ALA A 209 -5.31 -14.59 15.49
CA ALA A 209 -4.96 -13.36 14.82
C ALA A 209 -5.40 -13.30 13.35
N ILE A 210 -6.04 -14.34 12.81
CA ILE A 210 -6.49 -14.37 11.43
C ILE A 210 -7.87 -15.02 11.34
N HIS A 211 -8.80 -14.33 10.69
CA HIS A 211 -10.17 -14.74 10.52
C HIS A 211 -10.63 -14.61 9.07
N VAL A 212 -11.59 -15.43 8.66
CA VAL A 212 -12.22 -15.30 7.34
C VAL A 212 -13.43 -14.39 7.46
N VAL A 213 -13.33 -13.19 6.89
CA VAL A 213 -14.39 -12.18 6.88
C VAL A 213 -14.73 -11.83 5.43
N ASN A 214 -16.02 -11.85 5.07
CA ASN A 214 -16.49 -11.54 3.71
C ASN A 214 -15.74 -12.36 2.62
N ASN A 215 -15.57 -13.64 2.82
CA ASN A 215 -14.89 -14.59 1.92
C ASN A 215 -13.40 -14.33 1.69
N VAL A 216 -12.75 -13.53 2.51
CA VAL A 216 -11.30 -13.30 2.46
C VAL A 216 -10.70 -13.40 3.86
N ALA A 217 -9.48 -13.92 3.98
CA ALA A 217 -8.77 -13.93 5.25
C ALA A 217 -8.31 -12.52 5.61
N VAL A 218 -8.46 -12.13 6.86
CA VAL A 218 -8.05 -10.84 7.42
C VAL A 218 -7.21 -11.09 8.65
N ILE A 219 -6.07 -10.40 8.76
CA ILE A 219 -5.17 -10.52 9.91
C ILE A 219 -5.40 -9.34 10.85
N ASP A 220 -5.58 -9.65 12.13
CA ASP A 220 -5.49 -8.70 13.22
C ASP A 220 -4.02 -8.51 13.60
N TYR A 221 -3.47 -7.38 13.19
CA TYR A 221 -2.06 -7.07 13.42
C TYR A 221 -1.71 -6.82 14.89
N THR A 222 -2.68 -6.57 15.74
CA THR A 222 -2.45 -6.39 17.19
C THR A 222 -2.15 -7.72 17.88
N LYS A 223 -2.74 -8.80 17.39
CA LYS A 223 -2.56 -10.17 17.92
C LYS A 223 -1.47 -10.94 17.18
N CYS A 224 -1.15 -10.60 15.94
CA CYS A 224 -0.25 -11.35 15.08
C CYS A 224 1.20 -11.31 15.57
N LYS A 225 1.81 -12.48 15.75
CA LYS A 225 3.22 -12.65 16.18
C LYS A 225 4.18 -12.94 15.03
N ASN A 226 3.77 -12.77 13.78
CA ASN A 226 4.61 -13.00 12.58
C ASN A 226 5.19 -14.42 12.47
N CYS A 227 4.52 -15.43 13.00
CA CYS A 227 5.02 -16.82 13.05
C CYS A 227 4.96 -17.55 11.70
N THR A 228 4.39 -16.99 10.64
CA THR A 228 4.29 -17.51 9.26
C THR A 228 3.51 -18.82 9.09
N MET A 229 2.94 -19.40 10.13
CA MET A 229 2.22 -20.68 10.05
C MET A 229 1.01 -20.62 9.10
N CYS A 230 0.27 -19.51 9.07
CA CYS A 230 -0.86 -19.29 8.16
C CYS A 230 -0.42 -19.24 6.69
N ALA A 231 0.76 -18.71 6.39
CA ALA A 231 1.32 -18.68 5.04
C ALA A 231 1.67 -20.11 4.57
N LYS A 232 2.30 -20.92 5.44
CA LYS A 232 2.61 -22.34 5.13
C LYS A 232 1.37 -23.20 4.95
N ALA A 233 0.28 -22.88 5.66
CA ALA A 233 -0.98 -23.62 5.59
C ALA A 233 -1.85 -23.19 4.39
N CYS A 234 -1.55 -22.08 3.73
CA CYS A 234 -2.37 -21.57 2.63
C CYS A 234 -2.15 -22.38 1.35
N PRO A 235 -3.18 -23.11 0.83
CA PRO A 235 -3.03 -23.93 -0.36
C PRO A 235 -2.97 -23.10 -1.65
N ARG A 236 -3.27 -21.80 -1.59
CA ARG A 236 -3.39 -20.90 -2.74
C ARG A 236 -2.34 -19.79 -2.76
N ASN A 237 -1.37 -19.82 -1.87
CA ASN A 237 -0.34 -18.79 -1.72
C ASN A 237 -0.89 -17.35 -1.62
N ALA A 238 -2.12 -17.22 -1.08
CA ALA A 238 -2.77 -15.92 -0.87
C ALA A 238 -2.20 -15.18 0.36
N ILE A 239 -1.41 -15.85 1.19
CA ILE A 239 -0.75 -15.29 2.37
C ILE A 239 0.74 -15.45 2.17
N GLU A 240 1.45 -14.33 2.09
CA GLU A 240 2.90 -14.34 1.94
C GLU A 240 3.57 -13.66 3.12
N PRO A 241 4.66 -14.27 3.65
CA PRO A 241 5.58 -13.52 4.46
C PRO A 241 6.35 -12.56 3.54
N ILE A 242 6.52 -11.30 3.94
CA ILE A 242 7.50 -10.42 3.29
C ILE A 242 8.83 -10.64 4.01
N PRO A 243 9.72 -11.39 3.40
CA PRO A 243 11.04 -11.63 3.96
C PRO A 243 11.98 -10.47 3.62
N THR A 244 13.12 -10.44 4.28
CA THR A 244 14.28 -9.69 3.79
C THR A 244 14.60 -10.11 2.35
N PRO A 245 15.27 -9.31 1.53
CA PRO A 245 15.62 -9.67 0.15
C PRO A 245 16.24 -11.06 0.03
N GLU A 246 17.12 -11.44 0.97
CA GLU A 246 17.76 -12.76 1.02
C GLU A 246 16.81 -13.91 1.38
N GLU A 247 15.86 -13.67 2.27
CA GLU A 247 14.81 -14.64 2.61
C GLU A 247 13.80 -14.77 1.46
N LYS A 248 13.55 -13.68 0.70
CA LYS A 248 12.66 -13.67 -0.46
C LYS A 248 13.22 -14.57 -1.58
N GLU A 249 14.53 -14.54 -1.81
CA GLU A 249 15.18 -15.44 -2.75
C GLU A 249 15.17 -16.89 -2.29
N LYS A 250 15.48 -17.16 -1.04
CA LYS A 250 15.41 -18.52 -0.44
C LYS A 250 14.00 -19.09 -0.49
N PHE A 251 12.98 -18.26 -0.25
CA PHE A 251 11.58 -18.68 -0.29
C PHE A 251 11.12 -18.97 -1.72
N LYS A 252 11.49 -18.09 -2.69
CA LYS A 252 11.23 -18.32 -4.13
C LYS A 252 11.93 -19.61 -4.62
N ALA A 253 13.18 -19.83 -4.24
CA ALA A 253 13.92 -21.04 -4.58
C ALA A 253 13.28 -22.30 -3.98
N ALA A 254 12.81 -22.22 -2.73
CA ALA A 254 12.11 -23.33 -2.08
C ALA A 254 10.74 -23.63 -2.72
N GLN A 255 9.99 -22.60 -3.13
CA GLN A 255 8.73 -22.79 -3.86
C GLN A 255 8.96 -23.40 -5.24
N LYS A 256 9.98 -22.95 -5.98
CA LYS A 256 10.35 -23.51 -7.28
C LYS A 256 10.73 -24.99 -7.16
N ALA A 257 11.56 -25.32 -6.18
CA ALA A 257 11.95 -26.71 -5.91
C ALA A 257 10.75 -27.59 -5.51
N ALA A 258 9.80 -27.05 -4.74
CA ALA A 258 8.58 -27.76 -4.38
C ALA A 258 7.64 -27.97 -5.59
N ALA A 259 7.53 -27.00 -6.49
CA ALA A 259 6.77 -27.12 -7.72
C ALA A 259 7.40 -28.14 -8.67
N GLU A 260 8.71 -28.15 -8.83
CA GLU A 260 9.46 -29.13 -9.62
C GLU A 260 9.28 -30.54 -9.08
N ARG A 261 9.33 -30.74 -7.75
CA ARG A 261 9.06 -32.04 -7.10
C ARG A 261 7.62 -32.51 -7.35
N LYS A 262 6.63 -31.62 -7.28
CA LYS A 262 5.23 -31.95 -7.59
C LYS A 262 5.05 -32.33 -9.06
N ALA A 263 5.69 -31.61 -9.98
CA ALA A 263 5.65 -31.90 -11.42
C ALA A 263 6.34 -33.23 -11.72
N ALA A 264 7.49 -33.54 -11.12
CA ALA A 264 8.18 -34.82 -11.26
C ALA A 264 7.34 -35.97 -10.69
N ALA A 265 6.72 -35.81 -9.53
CA ALA A 265 5.82 -36.81 -8.94
C ALA A 265 4.57 -37.05 -9.82
N ALA A 266 3.99 -36.00 -10.42
CA ALA A 266 2.87 -36.12 -11.34
C ALA A 266 3.26 -36.85 -12.63
N LYS A 267 4.45 -36.58 -13.19
CA LYS A 267 4.99 -37.31 -14.33
C LYS A 267 5.23 -38.78 -13.99
N ALA A 268 5.86 -39.10 -12.89
CA ALA A 268 6.08 -40.48 -12.47
C ALA A 268 4.77 -41.24 -12.23
N ALA A 269 3.75 -40.59 -11.67
CA ALA A 269 2.42 -41.17 -11.50
C ALA A 269 1.70 -41.41 -12.83
N ALA A 270 1.88 -40.52 -13.84
CA ALA A 270 1.33 -40.70 -15.18
C ALA A 270 2.01 -41.85 -15.94
N GLU A 271 3.35 -41.95 -15.84
CA GLU A 271 4.14 -43.04 -16.43
C GLU A 271 3.78 -44.42 -15.80
N ALA A 272 3.61 -44.46 -14.47
CA ALA A 272 3.19 -45.67 -13.77
C ALA A 272 1.78 -46.12 -14.22
N LYS A 273 0.84 -45.20 -14.34
CA LYS A 273 -0.51 -45.53 -14.91
C LYS A 273 -0.46 -45.97 -16.33
N ALA A 274 0.37 -45.39 -17.18
CA ALA A 274 0.54 -45.81 -18.57
C ALA A 274 1.15 -47.21 -18.68
N ALA A 275 2.15 -47.52 -17.81
CA ALA A 275 2.76 -48.85 -17.76
C ALA A 275 1.77 -49.93 -17.27
N GLU A 276 0.90 -49.60 -16.31
CA GLU A 276 -0.14 -50.51 -15.81
C GLU A 276 -1.23 -50.76 -16.86
N ALA A 277 -1.63 -49.70 -17.61
CA ALA A 277 -2.56 -49.85 -18.73
C ALA A 277 -1.98 -50.68 -19.87
N ALA A 278 -0.68 -50.54 -20.18
CA ALA A 278 0.00 -51.37 -21.18
C ALA A 278 0.04 -52.85 -20.79
N LYS A 279 0.34 -53.17 -19.50
CA LYS A 279 0.29 -54.52 -18.98
C LYS A 279 -1.11 -55.14 -18.98
N ALA A 280 -2.15 -54.33 -18.73
CA ALA A 280 -3.55 -54.81 -18.81
C ALA A 280 -4.01 -55.09 -20.25
N ALA A 281 -3.43 -54.41 -21.23
CA ALA A 281 -3.74 -54.66 -22.68
C ALA A 281 -3.05 -55.92 -23.24
N GLU A 282 -1.98 -56.41 -22.58
CA GLU A 282 -1.19 -57.56 -23.02
C GLU A 282 -1.61 -58.91 -22.36
N ALA A 283 -2.65 -58.87 -21.48
CA ALA A 283 -3.20 -60.08 -20.89
C ALA A 283 -3.92 -60.93 -21.96
N PRO A 284 -3.54 -62.21 -22.16
CA PRO A 284 -4.13 -63.06 -23.19
C PRO A 284 -5.61 -63.29 -22.88
N LYS A 285 -6.46 -63.11 -23.89
CA LYS A 285 -7.84 -63.59 -23.85
C LYS A 285 -7.81 -65.13 -23.73
N ALA A 286 -8.13 -65.63 -22.55
CA ALA A 286 -8.40 -67.05 -22.39
C ALA A 286 -9.67 -67.40 -23.13
N GLU A 287 -9.57 -68.36 -24.08
CA GLU A 287 -10.67 -69.06 -24.73
C GLU A 287 -11.54 -69.85 -23.75
#